data_48ee9473df006ecd4c63123960402a55
#
_entry.id   48ee9473df006ecd4c63123960402a55
#
_cell.length_a   1.000
_cell.length_b   1.000
_cell.length_c   1.000
_cell.angle_alpha   90.00
_cell.angle_beta   90.00
_cell.angle_gamma   90.00
#
_symmetry.space_group_name_H-M   'P 1'
#
loop_
_entity.id
_entity.type
_entity.pdbx_description
1 polymer ?
#
loop_
_entity_poly.entity_id
_entity_poly.type
_entity_poly.pdbx_seq_one_letter_code
_entity_poly.pdbx_strand_id
1 'polypeptide(L)'
;MCSSDLKQFDGLQSLQQPLSGLPQWVSERILQQINQLTQYEPVIGIMGKTGTGKSSLCNTLFAGDISPVSDVAACTRKPLQFRLQFGKRFMTIRDLPGVGESELRDAEYAALYREQLPRLDLVLWLIKADDRALAVDEHFYREVIGEAYRHKVLFVISQSDKVEPTCGGEKLSTEQKQNISRKICLLHELFQPVNPVCAVSVRLQWGLRMMVERMIRCLPREASSPVAVQLSAPLRTDAVNKKARDDFGETVGSVLDTVSSMPLIPAPVRTVIQSVRDIVVSVARAVWNFFF
;
A
#
# COMPACT_ATOMS: atom_id res chain seq x y z
N MET A 1 -28.69 7.86 -10.37
CA MET A 1 -27.72 7.58 -9.29
C MET A 1 -27.28 6.12 -9.44
N CYS A 2 -25.98 5.88 -9.49
CA CYS A 2 -25.43 4.51 -9.59
C CYS A 2 -25.56 3.80 -8.23
N SER A 3 -25.68 2.46 -8.20
CA SER A 3 -25.83 1.66 -6.96
C SER A 3 -24.73 1.97 -5.92
N SER A 4 -23.53 2.34 -6.37
CA SER A 4 -22.40 2.73 -5.51
C SER A 4 -22.58 4.10 -4.84
N ASP A 5 -23.32 5.04 -5.49
CA ASP A 5 -23.59 6.35 -4.89
C ASP A 5 -24.60 6.25 -3.76
N LEU A 6 -25.60 5.38 -3.91
CA LEU A 6 -26.58 5.08 -2.86
C LEU A 6 -25.89 4.49 -1.64
N LYS A 7 -25.01 3.49 -1.81
CA LYS A 7 -24.27 2.87 -0.70
C LYS A 7 -23.41 3.91 0.05
N GLN A 8 -22.65 4.72 -0.69
CA GLN A 8 -21.80 5.74 -0.07
C GLN A 8 -22.66 6.79 0.68
N PHE A 9 -23.81 7.17 0.15
CA PHE A 9 -24.76 8.04 0.82
C PHE A 9 -25.28 7.42 2.12
N ASP A 10 -25.68 6.14 2.11
CA ASP A 10 -26.13 5.39 3.29
C ASP A 10 -25.03 5.33 4.36
N GLY A 11 -23.77 5.13 3.95
CA GLY A 11 -22.61 5.13 4.84
C GLY A 11 -22.41 6.49 5.51
N LEU A 12 -22.48 7.60 4.76
CA LEU A 12 -22.36 8.95 5.32
C LEU A 12 -23.55 9.29 6.24
N GLN A 13 -24.76 8.88 5.87
CA GLN A 13 -25.96 9.07 6.70
C GLN A 13 -25.83 8.33 8.05
N SER A 14 -25.30 7.12 8.04
CA SER A 14 -25.03 6.36 9.26
C SER A 14 -24.02 7.07 10.18
N LEU A 15 -23.00 7.71 9.60
CA LEU A 15 -22.03 8.51 10.35
C LEU A 15 -22.59 9.86 10.84
N GLN A 16 -23.61 10.40 10.19
CA GLN A 16 -24.27 11.63 10.60
C GLN A 16 -25.05 11.47 11.92
N GLN A 17 -25.62 10.28 12.15
CA GLN A 17 -26.46 10.04 13.33
C GLN A 17 -25.73 10.32 14.67
N PRO A 18 -24.54 9.77 14.95
CA PRO A 18 -23.81 10.08 16.18
C PRO A 18 -23.30 11.53 16.25
N LEU A 19 -23.26 12.26 15.14
CA LEU A 19 -22.84 13.66 15.08
C LEU A 19 -24.00 14.65 15.27
N SER A 20 -25.24 14.18 15.44
CA SER A 20 -26.45 15.01 15.51
C SER A 20 -26.47 15.99 16.69
N GLY A 21 -25.72 15.73 17.76
CA GLY A 21 -25.56 16.62 18.92
C GLY A 21 -24.58 17.78 18.70
N LEU A 22 -23.91 17.84 17.55
CA LEU A 22 -22.97 18.89 17.19
C LEU A 22 -23.66 20.01 16.39
N PRO A 23 -23.11 21.25 16.40
CA PRO A 23 -23.55 22.29 15.47
C PRO A 23 -23.44 21.80 14.02
N GLN A 24 -24.41 22.13 13.18
CA GLN A 24 -24.51 21.64 11.81
C GLN A 24 -23.23 21.83 11.01
N TRP A 25 -22.61 23.02 11.08
CA TRP A 25 -21.37 23.31 10.36
C TRP A 25 -20.18 22.43 10.79
N VAL A 26 -20.14 21.96 12.06
CA VAL A 26 -19.12 21.04 12.56
C VAL A 26 -19.34 19.64 12.01
N SER A 27 -20.58 19.17 12.08
CA SER A 27 -20.98 17.85 11.54
C SER A 27 -20.70 17.76 10.05
N GLU A 28 -21.09 18.78 9.28
CA GLU A 28 -20.85 18.87 7.83
C GLU A 28 -19.35 18.85 7.52
N ARG A 29 -18.53 19.59 8.30
CA ARG A 29 -17.09 19.61 8.11
C ARG A 29 -16.45 18.25 8.37
N ILE A 30 -16.86 17.56 9.44
CA ILE A 30 -16.39 16.18 9.74
C ILE A 30 -16.75 15.25 8.58
N LEU A 31 -18.02 15.24 8.15
CA LEU A 31 -18.50 14.37 7.08
C LEU A 31 -17.79 14.67 5.74
N GLN A 32 -17.54 15.95 5.44
CA GLN A 32 -16.78 16.34 4.25
C GLN A 32 -15.35 15.79 4.28
N GLN A 33 -14.66 15.88 5.42
CA GLN A 33 -13.30 15.32 5.56
C GLN A 33 -13.31 13.80 5.46
N ILE A 34 -14.28 13.11 6.09
CA ILE A 34 -14.43 11.67 5.94
C ILE A 34 -14.68 11.29 4.47
N ASN A 35 -15.53 12.04 3.78
CA ASN A 35 -15.76 11.80 2.35
C ASN A 35 -14.48 11.97 1.52
N GLN A 36 -13.64 12.96 1.82
CA GLN A 36 -12.33 13.13 1.16
C GLN A 36 -11.41 11.94 1.40
N LEU A 37 -11.38 11.38 2.62
CA LEU A 37 -10.60 10.16 2.91
C LEU A 37 -11.03 8.99 2.03
N THR A 38 -12.31 8.86 1.78
CA THR A 38 -12.82 7.79 0.90
C THR A 38 -12.42 7.97 -0.57
N GLN A 39 -11.90 9.14 -0.96
CA GLN A 39 -11.40 9.45 -2.31
C GLN A 39 -9.87 9.33 -2.42
N TYR A 40 -9.20 8.90 -1.35
CA TYR A 40 -7.74 8.75 -1.36
C TYR A 40 -7.29 7.80 -2.47
N GLU A 41 -6.33 8.22 -3.27
CA GLU A 41 -5.74 7.46 -4.37
C GLU A 41 -4.31 7.02 -4.01
N PRO A 42 -4.09 5.78 -3.56
CA PRO A 42 -2.77 5.30 -3.18
C PRO A 42 -1.80 5.25 -4.35
N VAL A 43 -0.52 5.45 -4.06
CA VAL A 43 0.56 5.32 -5.04
C VAL A 43 1.57 4.29 -4.56
N ILE A 44 1.66 3.15 -5.24
CA ILE A 44 2.59 2.07 -4.93
C ILE A 44 3.72 2.05 -5.96
N GLY A 45 4.96 2.19 -5.50
CA GLY A 45 6.14 1.97 -6.30
C GLY A 45 6.49 0.48 -6.37
N ILE A 46 6.87 -0.02 -7.54
CA ILE A 46 7.45 -1.34 -7.70
C ILE A 46 8.84 -1.19 -8.28
N MET A 47 9.81 -1.75 -7.61
CA MET A 47 11.22 -1.65 -7.92
C MET A 47 11.85 -3.04 -8.04
N GLY A 48 12.88 -3.17 -8.84
CA GLY A 48 13.66 -4.39 -8.98
C GLY A 48 14.29 -4.50 -10.36
N LYS A 49 15.38 -5.24 -10.45
CA LYS A 49 16.12 -5.49 -11.69
C LYS A 49 15.22 -6.09 -12.77
N THR A 50 15.65 -5.97 -14.03
CA THR A 50 14.95 -6.59 -15.16
C THR A 50 14.80 -8.10 -14.94
N GLY A 51 13.61 -8.63 -15.21
CA GLY A 51 13.31 -10.06 -15.02
C GLY A 51 13.01 -10.50 -13.59
N THR A 52 12.90 -9.59 -12.62
CA THR A 52 12.48 -9.93 -11.23
C THR A 52 11.01 -10.32 -11.11
N GLY A 53 10.22 -10.14 -12.17
CA GLY A 53 8.79 -10.52 -12.18
C GLY A 53 7.85 -9.44 -11.67
N LYS A 54 8.22 -8.16 -11.74
CA LYS A 54 7.37 -7.00 -11.35
C LYS A 54 5.97 -7.07 -11.94
N SER A 55 5.86 -7.14 -13.27
CA SER A 55 4.57 -7.22 -13.96
C SER A 55 3.75 -8.45 -13.59
N SER A 56 4.40 -9.62 -13.47
CA SER A 56 3.72 -10.86 -13.07
C SER A 56 3.17 -10.76 -11.65
N LEU A 57 3.91 -10.13 -10.74
CA LEU A 57 3.44 -9.92 -9.37
C LEU A 57 2.26 -8.95 -9.34
N CYS A 58 2.35 -7.81 -10.03
CA CYS A 58 1.23 -6.85 -10.13
C CYS A 58 -0.05 -7.50 -10.63
N ASN A 59 0.03 -8.23 -11.75
CA ASN A 59 -1.13 -8.90 -12.35
C ASN A 59 -1.74 -9.97 -11.45
N THR A 60 -0.95 -10.52 -10.52
CA THR A 60 -1.45 -11.49 -9.55
C THR A 60 -2.07 -10.83 -8.33
N LEU A 61 -1.49 -9.72 -7.88
CA LEU A 61 -1.94 -9.03 -6.67
C LEU A 61 -3.26 -8.29 -6.89
N PHE A 62 -3.42 -7.64 -8.04
CA PHE A 62 -4.49 -6.68 -8.26
C PHE A 62 -5.48 -7.16 -9.34
N ALA A 63 -6.76 -6.88 -9.10
CA ALA A 63 -7.87 -7.30 -9.97
C ALA A 63 -8.45 -6.14 -10.79
N GLY A 64 -7.97 -4.91 -10.59
CA GLY A 64 -8.50 -3.73 -11.28
C GLY A 64 -8.15 -3.70 -12.77
N ASP A 65 -8.97 -3.02 -13.54
CA ASP A 65 -8.66 -2.71 -14.95
C ASP A 65 -7.43 -1.82 -15.02
N ILE A 66 -6.41 -2.30 -15.72
CA ILE A 66 -5.11 -1.62 -15.83
C ILE A 66 -5.16 -0.67 -17.02
N SER A 67 -5.11 0.63 -16.76
CA SER A 67 -4.96 1.65 -17.79
C SER A 67 -3.56 2.24 -17.72
N PRO A 68 -2.75 2.23 -18.81
CA PRO A 68 -1.50 2.97 -18.83
C PRO A 68 -1.81 4.47 -18.72
N VAL A 69 -1.13 5.16 -17.80
CA VAL A 69 -1.16 6.62 -17.75
C VAL A 69 -0.17 7.11 -18.79
N SER A 70 -0.65 7.40 -19.99
CA SER A 70 0.16 8.01 -21.03
C SER A 70 0.36 9.49 -20.74
N ASP A 71 1.49 9.84 -20.15
CA ASP A 71 2.03 11.19 -20.34
C ASP A 71 2.53 11.32 -21.79
N VAL A 72 1.81 12.05 -22.62
CA VAL A 72 2.08 12.28 -24.05
C VAL A 72 3.32 13.15 -24.29
N ALA A 73 4.24 13.28 -23.35
CA ALA A 73 5.49 13.99 -23.51
C ALA A 73 6.65 13.02 -23.78
N ALA A 74 6.84 12.71 -25.04
CA ALA A 74 7.87 11.83 -25.60
C ALA A 74 9.30 12.39 -25.48
N CYS A 75 9.82 12.74 -24.30
CA CYS A 75 11.24 13.10 -24.17
C CYS A 75 11.86 12.93 -22.79
N THR A 76 11.13 12.49 -21.76
CA THR A 76 11.71 12.26 -20.43
C THR A 76 11.50 10.81 -20.01
N ARG A 77 12.56 10.15 -19.55
CA ARG A 77 12.54 8.80 -18.96
C ARG A 77 11.77 8.80 -17.63
N LYS A 78 10.46 9.02 -17.70
CA LYS A 78 9.58 8.95 -16.55
C LYS A 78 9.27 7.48 -16.24
N PRO A 79 9.08 7.11 -14.96
CA PRO A 79 8.63 5.77 -14.59
C PRO A 79 7.32 5.45 -15.29
N LEU A 80 7.17 4.22 -15.77
CA LEU A 80 5.90 3.76 -16.31
C LEU A 80 4.87 3.79 -15.17
N GLN A 81 3.73 4.41 -15.46
CA GLN A 81 2.63 4.52 -14.50
C GLN A 81 1.42 3.76 -15.02
N PHE A 82 0.83 2.99 -14.14
CA PHE A 82 -0.39 2.24 -14.40
C PHE A 82 -1.43 2.68 -13.38
N ARG A 83 -2.58 3.13 -13.86
CA ARG A 83 -3.72 3.42 -13.00
C ARG A 83 -4.65 2.22 -13.00
N LEU A 84 -4.91 1.69 -11.82
CA LEU A 84 -5.90 0.64 -11.62
C LEU A 84 -7.20 1.27 -11.15
N GLN A 85 -8.29 0.76 -11.70
CA GLN A 85 -9.63 1.18 -11.32
C GLN A 85 -10.44 -0.03 -10.85
N PHE A 86 -11.07 0.10 -9.70
CA PHE A 86 -12.07 -0.83 -9.19
C PHE A 86 -13.30 -0.04 -8.74
N GLY A 87 -14.38 -0.15 -9.49
CA GLY A 87 -15.54 0.71 -9.31
C GLY A 87 -15.18 2.19 -9.51
N LYS A 88 -15.37 3.00 -8.48
CA LYS A 88 -15.01 4.42 -8.46
C LYS A 88 -13.65 4.71 -7.78
N ARG A 89 -12.94 3.67 -7.37
CA ARG A 89 -11.66 3.78 -6.66
C ARG A 89 -10.51 3.62 -7.63
N PHE A 90 -9.49 4.41 -7.40
CA PHE A 90 -8.27 4.40 -8.18
C PHE A 90 -7.08 4.14 -7.30
N MET A 91 -6.06 3.54 -7.90
CA MET A 91 -4.73 3.36 -7.33
C MET A 91 -3.72 3.49 -8.44
N THR A 92 -2.58 4.10 -8.17
CA THR A 92 -1.49 4.22 -9.14
C THR A 92 -0.35 3.28 -8.78
N ILE A 93 0.10 2.49 -9.75
CA ILE A 93 1.34 1.71 -9.65
C ILE A 93 2.39 2.43 -10.50
N ARG A 94 3.57 2.68 -9.91
CA ARG A 94 4.75 3.23 -10.59
C ARG A 94 5.80 2.15 -10.72
N ASP A 95 6.13 1.78 -11.96
CA ASP A 95 7.27 0.88 -12.24
C ASP A 95 8.55 1.72 -12.17
N LEU A 96 9.32 1.51 -11.11
CA LEU A 96 10.56 2.21 -10.86
C LEU A 96 11.74 1.37 -11.37
N PRO A 97 12.75 1.99 -12.00
CA PRO A 97 13.90 1.27 -12.52
C PRO A 97 14.66 0.55 -11.40
N GLY A 98 15.12 -0.65 -11.67
CA GLY A 98 16.09 -1.34 -10.80
C GLY A 98 17.48 -0.75 -10.96
N VAL A 99 18.30 -0.89 -9.94
CA VAL A 99 19.69 -0.41 -9.91
C VAL A 99 20.66 -1.46 -10.42
N GLY A 100 21.89 -1.03 -10.76
CA GLY A 100 22.98 -1.90 -11.18
C GLY A 100 23.10 -2.11 -12.69
N GLU A 101 22.51 -1.20 -13.51
CA GLU A 101 22.72 -1.23 -14.97
C GLU A 101 24.03 -0.53 -15.38
N SER A 102 24.33 0.65 -14.81
CA SER A 102 25.59 1.38 -14.92
C SER A 102 25.64 2.53 -13.92
N GLU A 103 26.83 3.00 -13.55
CA GLU A 103 26.98 4.12 -12.59
C GLU A 103 26.24 5.39 -13.03
N LEU A 104 26.30 5.72 -14.33
CA LEU A 104 25.61 6.89 -14.88
C LEU A 104 24.08 6.76 -14.72
N ARG A 105 23.53 5.58 -15.02
CA ARG A 105 22.10 5.33 -14.86
C ARG A 105 21.67 5.30 -13.40
N ASP A 106 22.50 4.73 -12.56
CA ASP A 106 22.20 4.68 -11.11
C ASP A 106 22.14 6.08 -10.49
N ALA A 107 22.96 7.05 -11.00
CA ALA A 107 22.85 8.45 -10.60
C ALA A 107 21.56 9.12 -11.12
N GLU A 108 21.15 8.87 -12.37
CA GLU A 108 19.86 9.33 -12.91
C GLU A 108 18.68 8.75 -12.10
N TYR A 109 18.75 7.46 -11.76
CA TYR A 109 17.74 6.79 -10.96
C TYR A 109 17.68 7.33 -9.53
N ALA A 110 18.82 7.65 -8.93
CA ALA A 110 18.85 8.27 -7.61
C ALA A 110 18.11 9.62 -7.58
N ALA A 111 18.28 10.45 -8.60
CA ALA A 111 17.54 11.72 -8.74
C ALA A 111 16.02 11.47 -8.90
N LEU A 112 15.63 10.50 -9.76
CA LEU A 112 14.25 10.10 -9.95
C LEU A 112 13.62 9.61 -8.65
N TYR A 113 14.31 8.76 -7.90
CA TYR A 113 13.80 8.23 -6.64
C TYR A 113 13.59 9.33 -5.59
N ARG A 114 14.53 10.27 -5.46
CA ARG A 114 14.38 11.41 -4.55
C ARG A 114 13.14 12.26 -4.86
N GLU A 115 12.76 12.38 -6.12
CA GLU A 115 11.53 13.06 -6.54
C GLU A 115 10.28 12.23 -6.22
N GLN A 116 10.34 10.91 -6.44
CA GLN A 116 9.18 10.03 -6.36
C GLN A 116 8.85 9.55 -4.93
N LEU A 117 9.86 9.24 -4.11
CA LEU A 117 9.70 8.67 -2.76
C LEU A 117 8.72 9.44 -1.85
N PRO A 118 8.72 10.80 -1.82
CA PRO A 118 7.74 11.54 -1.02
C PRO A 118 6.29 11.24 -1.40
N ARG A 119 6.04 10.93 -2.68
CA ARG A 119 4.71 10.72 -3.26
C ARG A 119 4.23 9.29 -3.21
N LEU A 120 5.09 8.35 -2.81
CA LEU A 120 4.74 6.93 -2.70
C LEU A 120 4.25 6.62 -1.29
N ASP A 121 3.22 5.78 -1.22
CA ASP A 121 2.74 5.20 0.04
C ASP A 121 3.54 3.97 0.43
N LEU A 122 3.99 3.20 -0.56
CA LEU A 122 4.78 1.98 -0.37
C LEU A 122 5.69 1.75 -1.58
N VAL A 123 6.83 1.11 -1.35
CA VAL A 123 7.74 0.58 -2.36
C VAL A 123 7.85 -0.93 -2.18
N LEU A 124 7.40 -1.70 -3.16
CA LEU A 124 7.66 -3.12 -3.25
C LEU A 124 9.02 -3.32 -3.96
N TRP A 125 10.05 -3.69 -3.20
CA TRP A 125 11.38 -3.92 -3.77
C TRP A 125 11.61 -5.40 -4.02
N LEU A 126 11.55 -5.78 -5.30
CA LEU A 126 11.70 -7.17 -5.72
C LEU A 126 13.17 -7.54 -5.92
N ILE A 127 13.59 -8.59 -5.21
CA ILE A 127 14.90 -9.22 -5.34
C ILE A 127 14.64 -10.66 -5.77
N LYS A 128 15.28 -11.13 -6.87
CA LYS A 128 15.17 -12.54 -7.27
C LYS A 128 15.77 -13.44 -6.21
N ALA A 129 15.17 -14.59 -6.02
CA ALA A 129 15.62 -15.55 -5.04
C ALA A 129 17.06 -16.06 -5.31
N ASP A 130 17.45 -16.15 -6.58
CA ASP A 130 18.77 -16.57 -7.07
C ASP A 130 19.75 -15.39 -7.26
N ASP A 131 19.35 -14.13 -7.06
CA ASP A 131 20.25 -12.98 -7.19
C ASP A 131 21.27 -12.94 -6.04
N ARG A 132 22.54 -12.91 -6.39
CA ARG A 132 23.68 -12.84 -5.44
C ARG A 132 24.37 -11.47 -5.45
N ALA A 133 24.15 -10.65 -6.48
CA ALA A 133 24.82 -9.38 -6.69
C ALA A 133 24.01 -8.23 -6.03
N LEU A 134 24.06 -8.11 -4.71
CA LEU A 134 23.26 -7.19 -3.92
C LEU A 134 23.98 -5.91 -3.48
N ALA A 135 25.30 -5.79 -3.74
CA ALA A 135 26.09 -4.65 -3.24
C ALA A 135 25.56 -3.28 -3.74
N VAL A 136 25.16 -3.22 -5.01
CA VAL A 136 24.61 -1.98 -5.59
C VAL A 136 23.23 -1.68 -5.00
N ASP A 137 22.39 -2.70 -4.82
CA ASP A 137 21.09 -2.58 -4.17
C ASP A 137 21.23 -2.08 -2.73
N GLU A 138 22.22 -2.62 -1.98
CA GLU A 138 22.51 -2.22 -0.60
C GLU A 138 22.95 -0.75 -0.53
N HIS A 139 23.90 -0.37 -1.37
CA HIS A 139 24.38 1.02 -1.45
C HIS A 139 23.22 1.99 -1.77
N PHE A 140 22.43 1.68 -2.79
CA PHE A 140 21.27 2.50 -3.18
C PHE A 140 20.23 2.61 -2.07
N TYR A 141 19.95 1.53 -1.36
CA TYR A 141 19.03 1.54 -0.22
C TYR A 141 19.52 2.45 0.90
N ARG A 142 20.83 2.43 1.19
CA ARG A 142 21.41 3.27 2.24
C ARG A 142 21.43 4.75 1.86
N GLU A 143 21.86 5.08 0.63
CA GLU A 143 22.13 6.44 0.20
C GLU A 143 20.93 7.16 -0.40
N VAL A 144 20.04 6.44 -1.10
CA VAL A 144 18.93 7.05 -1.82
C VAL A 144 17.61 6.91 -1.05
N ILE A 145 17.28 5.71 -0.60
CA ILE A 145 16.11 5.50 0.25
C ILE A 145 16.36 6.15 1.62
N GLY A 146 17.52 5.90 2.21
CA GLY A 146 17.92 6.48 3.48
C GLY A 146 16.94 6.21 4.62
N GLU A 147 17.21 6.74 5.80
CA GLU A 147 16.36 6.50 6.99
C GLU A 147 14.95 7.06 6.84
N ALA A 148 14.81 8.17 6.10
CA ALA A 148 13.54 8.87 5.95
C ALA A 148 12.45 8.02 5.26
N TYR A 149 12.84 7.11 4.35
CA TYR A 149 11.89 6.34 3.54
C TYR A 149 11.96 4.82 3.74
N ARG A 150 12.85 4.30 4.60
CA ARG A 150 12.95 2.85 4.90
C ARG A 150 11.63 2.24 5.33
N HIS A 151 10.82 2.98 6.08
CA HIS A 151 9.51 2.54 6.53
C HIS A 151 8.52 2.30 5.39
N LYS A 152 8.74 2.89 4.21
CA LYS A 152 7.92 2.68 3.01
C LYS A 152 8.37 1.47 2.17
N VAL A 153 9.51 0.85 2.46
CA VAL A 153 10.06 -0.25 1.65
C VAL A 153 9.64 -1.60 2.23
N LEU A 154 9.05 -2.44 1.39
CA LEU A 154 8.82 -3.85 1.65
C LEU A 154 9.64 -4.69 0.66
N PHE A 155 10.66 -5.40 1.17
CA PHE A 155 11.44 -6.31 0.35
C PHE A 155 10.67 -7.59 0.06
N VAL A 156 10.68 -7.99 -1.22
CA VAL A 156 10.00 -9.19 -1.71
C VAL A 156 10.99 -10.06 -2.47
N ILE A 157 11.34 -11.21 -1.91
CA ILE A 157 12.08 -12.25 -2.62
C ILE A 157 11.12 -12.90 -3.61
N SER A 158 11.29 -12.58 -4.88
CA SER A 158 10.46 -13.10 -5.98
C SER A 158 11.03 -14.38 -6.56
N GLN A 159 10.20 -15.13 -7.31
CA GLN A 159 10.59 -16.37 -7.98
C GLN A 159 11.20 -17.40 -7.02
N SER A 160 10.63 -17.51 -5.82
CA SER A 160 11.14 -18.40 -4.77
C SER A 160 11.15 -19.88 -5.18
N ASP A 161 10.41 -20.25 -6.22
CA ASP A 161 10.44 -21.57 -6.85
C ASP A 161 11.76 -21.88 -7.61
N LYS A 162 12.57 -20.87 -7.88
CA LYS A 162 13.87 -21.01 -8.56
C LYS A 162 15.04 -21.16 -7.59
N VAL A 163 14.79 -21.16 -6.28
CA VAL A 163 15.84 -21.46 -5.29
C VAL A 163 16.27 -22.92 -5.42
N GLU A 164 17.58 -23.16 -5.40
CA GLU A 164 18.14 -24.51 -5.41
C GLU A 164 17.74 -25.32 -4.14
N PRO A 165 17.54 -26.64 -4.28
CA PRO A 165 17.51 -27.43 -5.52
C PRO A 165 16.23 -27.16 -6.32
N THR A 166 16.38 -26.83 -7.61
CA THR A 166 15.23 -26.60 -8.50
C THR A 166 14.53 -27.93 -8.81
N CYS A 167 13.51 -28.23 -8.04
CA CYS A 167 12.61 -29.34 -8.32
C CYS A 167 11.44 -28.81 -9.15
N GLY A 168 11.18 -29.35 -10.33
CA GLY A 168 10.05 -28.94 -11.18
C GLY A 168 8.65 -29.22 -10.62
N GLY A 169 8.54 -29.39 -9.29
CA GLY A 169 7.32 -29.73 -8.60
C GLY A 169 6.31 -28.57 -8.44
N GLU A 170 5.09 -28.92 -8.06
CA GLU A 170 4.00 -27.98 -7.78
C GLU A 170 4.12 -27.29 -6.41
N LYS A 171 5.05 -27.73 -5.56
CA LYS A 171 5.26 -27.20 -4.20
C LYS A 171 6.76 -27.05 -3.92
N LEU A 172 7.10 -26.10 -3.08
CA LEU A 172 8.46 -25.93 -2.59
C LEU A 172 8.86 -27.10 -1.68
N SER A 173 10.06 -27.64 -1.92
CA SER A 173 10.66 -28.65 -1.05
C SER A 173 11.05 -28.04 0.32
N THR A 174 11.33 -28.91 1.29
CA THR A 174 11.80 -28.48 2.62
C THR A 174 13.13 -27.74 2.49
N GLU A 175 14.04 -28.23 1.65
CA GLU A 175 15.34 -27.62 1.42
C GLU A 175 15.23 -26.24 0.75
N GLN A 176 14.36 -26.10 -0.25
CA GLN A 176 14.05 -24.78 -0.84
C GLN A 176 13.55 -23.80 0.21
N LYS A 177 12.62 -24.20 1.09
CA LYS A 177 12.13 -23.34 2.17
C LYS A 177 13.24 -22.93 3.14
N GLN A 178 14.18 -23.84 3.46
CA GLN A 178 15.35 -23.52 4.27
C GLN A 178 16.26 -22.49 3.58
N ASN A 179 16.50 -22.66 2.28
CA ASN A 179 17.34 -21.74 1.50
C ASN A 179 16.66 -20.37 1.33
N ILE A 180 15.34 -20.32 1.18
CA ILE A 180 14.58 -19.08 1.23
C ILE A 180 14.74 -18.41 2.60
N SER A 181 14.65 -19.14 3.70
CA SER A 181 14.85 -18.60 5.04
C SER A 181 16.27 -18.04 5.22
N ARG A 182 17.29 -18.72 4.72
CA ARG A 182 18.68 -18.20 4.69
C ARG A 182 18.78 -16.90 3.88
N LYS A 183 18.10 -16.83 2.73
CA LYS A 183 18.07 -15.60 1.92
C LYS A 183 17.37 -14.46 2.64
N ILE A 184 16.30 -14.72 3.38
CA ILE A 184 15.62 -13.72 4.23
C ILE A 184 16.59 -13.19 5.29
N CYS A 185 17.31 -14.07 6.00
CA CYS A 185 18.33 -13.67 6.98
C CYS A 185 19.41 -12.80 6.34
N LEU A 186 19.95 -13.21 5.19
CA LEU A 186 20.94 -12.42 4.46
C LEU A 186 20.44 -11.00 4.12
N LEU A 187 19.19 -10.86 3.65
CA LEU A 187 18.62 -9.54 3.37
C LEU A 187 18.43 -8.71 4.64
N HIS A 188 18.10 -9.34 5.77
CA HIS A 188 18.05 -8.65 7.06
C HIS A 188 19.43 -8.15 7.52
N GLU A 189 20.49 -8.94 7.32
CA GLU A 189 21.86 -8.55 7.65
C GLU A 189 22.35 -7.40 6.77
N LEU A 190 22.12 -7.47 5.45
CA LEU A 190 22.61 -6.47 4.51
C LEU A 190 21.82 -5.15 4.57
N PHE A 191 20.50 -5.22 4.54
CA PHE A 191 19.65 -4.03 4.38
C PHE A 191 19.12 -3.49 5.71
N GLN A 192 19.09 -4.29 6.77
CA GLN A 192 18.47 -3.92 8.05
C GLN A 192 17.09 -3.26 7.86
N PRO A 193 16.16 -3.95 7.13
CA PRO A 193 14.89 -3.38 6.76
C PRO A 193 14.00 -3.14 7.99
N VAL A 194 13.22 -2.04 7.96
CA VAL A 194 12.23 -1.73 9.00
C VAL A 194 11.06 -2.71 8.91
N ASN A 195 10.64 -3.06 7.69
CA ASN A 195 9.54 -3.98 7.44
C ASN A 195 10.04 -5.42 7.25
N PRO A 196 9.22 -6.43 7.58
CA PRO A 196 9.60 -7.83 7.39
C PRO A 196 9.84 -8.16 5.91
N VAL A 197 10.91 -8.91 5.61
CA VAL A 197 11.15 -9.44 4.27
C VAL A 197 10.13 -10.53 3.93
N CYS A 198 9.53 -10.45 2.74
CA CYS A 198 8.59 -11.44 2.20
C CYS A 198 9.27 -12.32 1.15
N ALA A 199 8.78 -13.54 0.98
CA ALA A 199 9.20 -14.41 -0.13
C ALA A 199 7.97 -14.98 -0.82
N VAL A 200 7.97 -14.95 -2.17
CA VAL A 200 6.81 -15.35 -2.97
C VAL A 200 7.21 -16.11 -4.23
N SER A 201 6.33 -17.00 -4.66
CA SER A 201 6.33 -17.55 -6.02
C SER A 201 4.96 -17.33 -6.63
N VAL A 202 4.89 -16.51 -7.68
CA VAL A 202 3.67 -16.31 -8.48
C VAL A 202 3.28 -17.62 -9.16
N ARG A 203 4.24 -18.36 -9.70
CA ARG A 203 3.99 -19.64 -10.38
C ARG A 203 3.31 -20.67 -9.46
N LEU A 204 3.75 -20.76 -8.20
CA LEU A 204 3.21 -21.71 -7.23
C LEU A 204 2.10 -21.12 -6.34
N GLN A 205 1.71 -19.87 -6.56
CA GLN A 205 0.79 -19.12 -5.69
C GLN A 205 1.20 -19.18 -4.20
N TRP A 206 2.52 -19.31 -3.95
CA TRP A 206 3.07 -19.46 -2.60
C TRP A 206 3.51 -18.12 -2.02
N GLY A 207 3.24 -17.93 -0.73
CA GLY A 207 3.65 -16.75 0.04
C GLY A 207 2.87 -15.47 -0.23
N LEU A 208 1.99 -15.43 -1.26
CA LEU A 208 1.28 -14.23 -1.69
C LEU A 208 0.35 -13.66 -0.62
N ARG A 209 -0.45 -14.51 0.05
CA ARG A 209 -1.38 -14.06 1.10
C ARG A 209 -0.64 -13.39 2.25
N MET A 210 0.43 -14.02 2.73
CA MET A 210 1.25 -13.46 3.81
C MET A 210 1.93 -12.15 3.38
N MET A 211 2.42 -12.08 2.13
CA MET A 211 3.00 -10.86 1.59
C MET A 211 1.96 -9.73 1.57
N VAL A 212 0.75 -9.98 1.10
CA VAL A 212 -0.33 -8.99 1.04
C VAL A 212 -0.72 -8.51 2.44
N GLU A 213 -0.85 -9.40 3.42
CA GLU A 213 -1.14 -9.03 4.81
C GLU A 213 -0.04 -8.11 5.40
N ARG A 214 1.22 -8.38 5.08
CA ARG A 214 2.34 -7.51 5.46
C ARG A 214 2.31 -6.18 4.70
N MET A 215 2.04 -6.22 3.40
CA MET A 215 1.89 -5.04 2.55
C MET A 215 0.85 -4.07 3.11
N ILE A 216 -0.35 -4.54 3.45
CA ILE A 216 -1.40 -3.70 4.04
C ILE A 216 -0.97 -3.10 5.38
N ARG A 217 -0.17 -3.80 6.17
CA ARG A 217 0.35 -3.27 7.45
C ARG A 217 1.44 -2.22 7.29
N CYS A 218 2.16 -2.22 6.16
CA CYS A 218 3.19 -1.25 5.86
C CYS A 218 2.64 0.04 5.25
N LEU A 219 1.39 0.03 4.77
CA LEU A 219 0.74 1.21 4.20
C LEU A 219 0.37 2.24 5.28
N PRO A 220 0.35 3.54 4.94
CA PRO A 220 -0.33 4.52 5.76
C PRO A 220 -1.83 4.17 5.86
N ARG A 221 -2.45 4.56 6.99
CA ARG A 221 -3.83 4.14 7.30
C ARG A 221 -4.85 4.51 6.23
N GLU A 222 -4.71 5.68 5.63
CA GLU A 222 -5.57 6.20 4.56
C GLU A 222 -5.47 5.38 3.27
N ALA A 223 -4.34 4.73 3.02
CA ALA A 223 -4.09 3.92 1.83
C ALA A 223 -4.57 2.47 1.96
N SER A 224 -4.72 1.95 3.18
CA SER A 224 -4.99 0.53 3.42
C SER A 224 -6.32 0.05 2.82
N SER A 225 -7.40 0.81 3.00
CA SER A 225 -8.73 0.48 2.45
C SER A 225 -8.80 0.55 0.92
N PRO A 226 -8.37 1.65 0.27
CA PRO A 226 -8.33 1.71 -1.19
C PRO A 226 -7.48 0.61 -1.83
N VAL A 227 -6.35 0.22 -1.21
CA VAL A 227 -5.51 -0.88 -1.71
C VAL A 227 -6.19 -2.23 -1.51
N ALA A 228 -6.79 -2.48 -0.33
CA ALA A 228 -7.44 -3.75 -0.01
C ALA A 228 -8.52 -4.12 -1.03
N VAL A 229 -9.31 -3.16 -1.50
CA VAL A 229 -10.39 -3.42 -2.47
C VAL A 229 -9.89 -3.64 -3.90
N GLN A 230 -8.67 -3.20 -4.21
CA GLN A 230 -8.02 -3.43 -5.51
C GLN A 230 -7.38 -4.83 -5.61
N LEU A 231 -7.20 -5.52 -4.47
CA LEU A 231 -6.60 -6.85 -4.46
C LEU A 231 -7.47 -7.88 -5.18
N SER A 232 -6.83 -8.87 -5.79
CA SER A 232 -7.53 -10.02 -6.35
C SER A 232 -8.27 -10.81 -5.25
N ALA A 233 -9.44 -11.36 -5.57
CA ALA A 233 -10.33 -11.99 -4.59
C ALA A 233 -9.65 -13.05 -3.70
N PRO A 234 -8.76 -13.95 -4.19
CA PRO A 234 -8.09 -14.93 -3.36
C PRO A 234 -7.13 -14.35 -2.31
N LEU A 235 -6.73 -13.08 -2.49
CA LEU A 235 -5.77 -12.37 -1.62
C LEU A 235 -6.45 -11.43 -0.62
N ARG A 236 -7.75 -11.17 -0.77
CA ARG A 236 -8.57 -10.41 0.19
C ARG A 236 -8.92 -11.27 1.40
N THR A 237 -7.95 -11.58 2.25
CA THR A 237 -8.18 -12.37 3.45
C THR A 237 -8.97 -11.58 4.50
N ASP A 238 -9.58 -12.29 5.47
CA ASP A 238 -10.25 -11.64 6.60
C ASP A 238 -9.28 -10.74 7.40
N ALA A 239 -8.02 -11.13 7.50
CA ALA A 239 -6.97 -10.33 8.14
C ALA A 239 -6.72 -9.00 7.40
N VAL A 240 -6.69 -9.02 6.06
CA VAL A 240 -6.58 -7.83 5.20
C VAL A 240 -7.79 -6.92 5.41
N ASN A 241 -9.00 -7.46 5.29
CA ASN A 241 -10.22 -6.69 5.42
C ASN A 241 -10.38 -6.10 6.83
N LYS A 242 -10.03 -6.88 7.87
CA LYS A 242 -10.06 -6.41 9.25
C LYS A 242 -9.11 -5.23 9.44
N LYS A 243 -7.84 -5.37 8.99
CA LYS A 243 -6.85 -4.29 9.12
C LYS A 243 -7.30 -3.04 8.38
N ALA A 244 -7.80 -3.16 7.15
CA ALA A 244 -8.30 -2.03 6.37
C ALA A 244 -9.47 -1.30 7.07
N ARG A 245 -10.42 -2.05 7.65
CA ARG A 245 -11.51 -1.52 8.45
C ARG A 245 -11.03 -0.78 9.70
N ASP A 246 -10.10 -1.40 10.43
CA ASP A 246 -9.55 -0.81 11.64
C ASP A 246 -8.82 0.49 11.31
N ASP A 247 -8.01 0.51 10.25
CA ASP A 247 -7.32 1.72 9.79
C ASP A 247 -8.29 2.82 9.35
N PHE A 248 -9.36 2.47 8.65
CA PHE A 248 -10.38 3.45 8.28
C PHE A 248 -11.04 4.07 9.51
N GLY A 249 -11.41 3.25 10.49
CA GLY A 249 -11.96 3.75 11.76
C GLY A 249 -11.00 4.70 12.48
N GLU A 250 -9.71 4.32 12.60
CA GLU A 250 -8.70 5.17 13.22
C GLU A 250 -8.47 6.48 12.44
N THR A 251 -8.51 6.43 11.11
CA THR A 251 -8.39 7.64 10.28
C THR A 251 -9.59 8.57 10.47
N VAL A 252 -10.80 8.02 10.58
CA VAL A 252 -12.01 8.78 10.94
C VAL A 252 -11.86 9.39 12.33
N GLY A 253 -11.35 8.65 13.31
CA GLY A 253 -11.03 9.18 14.65
C GLY A 253 -10.07 10.37 14.58
N SER A 254 -9.01 10.26 13.78
CA SER A 254 -8.05 11.36 13.55
C SER A 254 -8.69 12.60 12.92
N VAL A 255 -9.71 12.45 12.09
CA VAL A 255 -10.49 13.59 11.57
C VAL A 255 -11.21 14.32 12.71
N LEU A 256 -11.88 13.59 13.59
CA LEU A 256 -12.56 14.19 14.75
C LEU A 256 -11.55 14.92 15.66
N ASP A 257 -10.40 14.29 15.92
CA ASP A 257 -9.33 14.88 16.74
C ASP A 257 -8.81 16.19 16.10
N THR A 258 -8.61 16.17 14.77
CA THR A 258 -8.16 17.35 14.02
C THR A 258 -9.20 18.48 14.08
N VAL A 259 -10.47 18.16 13.84
CA VAL A 259 -11.55 19.17 13.91
C VAL A 259 -11.68 19.72 15.33
N SER A 260 -11.63 18.87 16.36
CA SER A 260 -11.74 19.29 17.75
C SER A 260 -10.61 20.26 18.17
N SER A 261 -9.42 20.12 17.58
CA SER A 261 -8.24 20.94 17.88
C SER A 261 -8.26 22.32 17.17
N MET A 262 -9.19 22.56 16.23
CA MET A 262 -9.24 23.83 15.51
C MET A 262 -9.54 25.01 16.46
N PRO A 263 -8.87 26.16 16.30
CA PRO A 263 -9.06 27.32 17.18
C PRO A 263 -10.49 27.85 17.25
N LEU A 264 -11.24 27.70 16.14
CA LEU A 264 -12.62 28.19 16.02
C LEU A 264 -13.66 27.30 16.74
N ILE A 265 -13.29 26.13 17.23
CA ILE A 265 -14.20 25.21 17.92
C ILE A 265 -14.30 25.61 19.40
N PRO A 266 -15.48 25.99 19.91
CA PRO A 266 -15.69 26.32 21.32
C PRO A 266 -15.44 25.10 22.23
N ALA A 267 -14.96 25.34 23.46
CA ALA A 267 -14.66 24.29 24.42
C ALA A 267 -15.84 23.29 24.66
N PRO A 268 -17.09 23.73 24.82
CA PRO A 268 -18.21 22.78 24.97
C PRO A 268 -18.37 21.84 23.75
N VAL A 269 -18.18 22.36 22.54
CA VAL A 269 -18.29 21.57 21.29
C VAL A 269 -17.14 20.56 21.21
N ARG A 270 -15.93 20.92 21.61
CA ARG A 270 -14.79 19.99 21.70
C ARG A 270 -15.09 18.80 22.60
N THR A 271 -15.67 19.05 23.78
CA THR A 271 -16.06 18.00 24.71
C THR A 271 -17.08 17.05 24.08
N VAL A 272 -18.07 17.57 23.33
CA VAL A 272 -19.04 16.72 22.64
C VAL A 272 -18.35 15.91 21.53
N ILE A 273 -17.47 16.50 20.71
CA ILE A 273 -16.72 15.75 19.67
C ILE A 273 -15.95 14.59 20.31
N GLN A 274 -15.25 14.85 21.41
CA GLN A 274 -14.49 13.82 22.12
C GLN A 274 -15.38 12.71 22.69
N SER A 275 -16.56 13.06 23.24
CA SER A 275 -17.49 12.08 23.79
C SER A 275 -18.12 11.16 22.75
N VAL A 276 -18.32 11.62 21.51
CA VAL A 276 -18.88 10.80 20.43
C VAL A 276 -17.82 10.10 19.58
N ARG A 277 -16.55 10.42 19.76
CA ARG A 277 -15.43 9.95 18.93
C ARG A 277 -15.44 8.42 18.76
N ASP A 278 -15.47 7.67 19.86
CA ASP A 278 -15.40 6.21 19.81
C ASP A 278 -16.65 5.58 19.19
N ILE A 279 -17.80 6.23 19.34
CA ILE A 279 -19.03 5.81 18.68
C ILE A 279 -18.88 5.99 17.16
N VAL A 280 -18.42 7.16 16.71
CA VAL A 280 -18.21 7.44 15.28
C VAL A 280 -17.19 6.49 14.67
N VAL A 281 -16.07 6.22 15.35
CA VAL A 281 -15.07 5.23 14.94
C VAL A 281 -15.66 3.83 14.80
N SER A 282 -16.49 3.40 15.78
CA SER A 282 -17.17 2.11 15.74
C SER A 282 -18.15 2.02 14.56
N VAL A 283 -18.95 3.07 14.33
CA VAL A 283 -19.87 3.15 13.18
C VAL A 283 -19.08 3.13 11.88
N ALA A 284 -17.99 3.89 11.78
CA ALA A 284 -17.13 3.91 10.57
C ALA A 284 -16.63 2.51 10.21
N ARG A 285 -16.16 1.73 11.20
CA ARG A 285 -15.77 0.33 10.99
C ARG A 285 -16.94 -0.53 10.51
N ALA A 286 -18.13 -0.36 11.10
CA ALA A 286 -19.33 -1.13 10.76
C ALA A 286 -19.81 -0.85 9.32
N VAL A 287 -19.77 0.42 8.89
CA VAL A 287 -20.23 0.86 7.57
C VAL A 287 -19.14 0.86 6.49
N TRP A 288 -17.95 0.34 6.77
CA TRP A 288 -16.82 0.31 5.85
C TRP A 288 -17.18 -0.20 4.44
N ASN A 289 -17.98 -1.27 4.36
CA ASN A 289 -18.42 -1.88 3.09
C ASN A 289 -19.32 -0.96 2.23
N PHE A 290 -19.84 0.14 2.78
CA PHE A 290 -20.58 1.14 2.01
C PHE A 290 -19.64 2.08 1.25
N PHE A 291 -18.41 2.20 1.73
CA PHE A 291 -17.38 3.05 1.10
C PHE A 291 -16.44 2.26 0.20
N PHE A 292 -16.13 1.03 0.57
CA PHE A 292 -15.16 0.15 -0.04
C PHE A 292 -15.77 -1.23 -0.33
#